data_256c9c8ec387c9e42fc9cb4e0fc05b24
#
_entry.id   256c9c8ec387c9e42fc9cb4e0fc05b24
#
_cell.length_a   1.000
_cell.length_b   1.000
_cell.length_c   1.000
_cell.angle_alpha   90.00
_cell.angle_beta   90.00
_cell.angle_gamma   90.00
#
_symmetry.space_group_name_H-M   'P 1'
#
loop_
_entity.id
_entity.type
_entity.pdbx_description
1 polymer ?
#
loop_
_entity_poly.entity_id
_entity_poly.type
_entity_poly.pdbx_seq_one_letter_code
_entity_poly.pdbx_strand_id
1 'polypeptide(L)'
;LPSAAADAPAYNGLKEMVVVHTGLELGATIYLDYSVITRPGYLPELDICESVEELSPIKEYVLSLSVPDNKPLHYELLNGKMTPVVKTVAGMKTVTWKLKNVQPRPRMLEVSVPAGNMQAVVASTYGSKANALKVLKKQFPVADDKVVAELAQKLTADAKTTDEKVHRLETYVRSLGTCRLSLLQTGYRLRPASEVIRSAYGTIEEKSVLQAALQQAAGIPTEVKAAFLKATDEDAVGLSALNGLFVENQAIADLRDFYAIVNMDAHPVQPAVKPHAISRTDTLKITPEGGKVLAGGYRMYTLPQASEGWAAYEGRMTTLNSQRPVNLLLSYLPDETYTCIVETTGGMVPVALPVVKKIDNNIGTVEVAVKKTGDKIEIFRSLKLKKQLITPTEYPIYYRLMTEWMDTAATTLLF
;
A
#
# COMPACT_ATOMS: atom_id res chain seq x y z
N LEU A 1 10.17 11.67 21.51
CA LEU A 1 10.20 11.72 20.05
C LEU A 1 9.59 10.44 19.50
N PRO A 2 8.62 10.52 18.57
CA PRO A 2 8.10 9.32 17.91
C PRO A 2 9.20 8.55 17.17
N SER A 3 9.17 7.22 17.22
CA SER A 3 10.20 6.38 16.59
C SER A 3 10.34 6.65 15.08
N ALA A 4 9.24 6.99 14.41
CA ALA A 4 9.23 7.35 12.99
C ALA A 4 10.00 8.64 12.65
N ALA A 5 10.29 9.48 13.66
CA ALA A 5 11.05 10.73 13.52
C ALA A 5 12.47 10.63 14.08
N ALA A 6 12.90 9.46 14.58
CA ALA A 6 14.20 9.30 15.28
C ALA A 6 15.38 9.72 14.40
N ASP A 7 15.33 9.38 13.10
CA ASP A 7 16.40 9.69 12.14
C ASP A 7 16.06 10.91 11.25
N ALA A 8 15.11 11.74 11.69
CA ALA A 8 14.63 12.90 10.92
C ALA A 8 14.73 14.20 11.73
N PRO A 9 15.92 14.84 11.82
CA PRO A 9 16.16 16.02 12.65
C PRO A 9 15.20 17.20 12.41
N ALA A 10 14.69 17.35 11.19
CA ALA A 10 13.69 18.38 10.87
C ALA A 10 12.36 18.22 11.65
N TYR A 11 12.12 17.05 12.20
CA TYR A 11 10.90 16.71 12.95
C TYR A 11 11.15 16.48 14.45
N ASN A 12 12.31 16.87 14.98
CA ASN A 12 12.66 16.74 16.40
C ASN A 12 11.71 17.49 17.34
N GLY A 13 10.91 18.41 16.83
CA GLY A 13 9.88 19.10 17.59
C GLY A 13 8.64 18.25 17.90
N LEU A 14 8.48 17.09 17.24
CA LEU A 14 7.39 16.17 17.53
C LEU A 14 7.60 15.52 18.89
N LYS A 15 6.52 15.43 19.66
CA LYS A 15 6.50 14.78 20.99
C LYS A 15 5.44 13.70 21.00
N GLU A 16 5.74 12.62 21.69
CA GLU A 16 4.79 11.56 22.00
C GLU A 16 4.51 11.61 23.51
N MET A 17 3.24 11.59 23.88
CA MET A 17 2.82 11.47 25.27
C MET A 17 2.47 10.01 25.52
N VAL A 18 3.13 9.42 26.49
CA VAL A 18 2.86 8.04 26.94
C VAL A 18 2.20 8.11 28.31
N VAL A 19 1.01 7.54 28.44
CA VAL A 19 0.29 7.40 29.70
C VAL A 19 0.45 5.95 30.16
N VAL A 20 1.10 5.76 31.29
CA VAL A 20 1.37 4.44 31.84
C VAL A 20 0.49 4.22 33.07
N HIS A 21 -0.20 3.10 33.10
CA HIS A 21 -0.98 2.65 34.26
C HIS A 21 -0.23 1.50 34.94
N THR A 22 -0.06 1.62 36.26
CA THR A 22 0.51 0.58 37.10
C THR A 22 -0.57 -0.08 37.95
N GLY A 23 -0.40 -1.37 38.30
CA GLY A 23 -1.34 -2.10 39.15
C GLY A 23 -2.68 -2.44 38.50
N LEU A 24 -2.69 -2.63 37.17
CA LEU A 24 -3.89 -3.08 36.43
C LEU A 24 -4.12 -4.58 36.70
N GLU A 25 -5.34 -4.91 37.08
CA GLU A 25 -5.81 -6.29 37.29
C GLU A 25 -6.88 -6.64 36.21
N LEU A 26 -7.12 -7.93 36.04
CA LEU A 26 -8.20 -8.40 35.16
C LEU A 26 -9.55 -7.83 35.62
N GLY A 27 -10.28 -7.22 34.72
CA GLY A 27 -11.55 -6.55 35.01
C GLY A 27 -11.43 -5.09 35.40
N ALA A 28 -10.23 -4.52 35.49
CA ALA A 28 -10.05 -3.09 35.72
C ALA A 28 -10.65 -2.25 34.58
N THR A 29 -11.23 -1.11 34.93
CA THR A 29 -11.75 -0.12 33.99
C THR A 29 -10.85 1.11 34.00
N ILE A 30 -10.39 1.53 32.83
CA ILE A 30 -9.61 2.76 32.66
C ILE A 30 -10.51 3.83 32.07
N TYR A 31 -10.52 5.00 32.68
CA TYR A 31 -11.15 6.19 32.15
C TYR A 31 -10.06 7.12 31.63
N LEU A 32 -10.17 7.52 30.37
CA LEU A 32 -9.29 8.50 29.75
C LEU A 32 -10.11 9.64 29.19
N ASP A 33 -9.82 10.85 29.63
CA ASP A 33 -10.38 12.08 29.10
C ASP A 33 -9.25 13.02 28.70
N TYR A 34 -9.28 13.51 27.46
CA TYR A 34 -8.28 14.44 26.97
C TYR A 34 -8.87 15.38 25.92
N SER A 35 -8.20 16.52 25.74
CA SER A 35 -8.54 17.48 24.71
C SER A 35 -7.32 17.77 23.84
N VAL A 36 -7.55 17.86 22.54
CA VAL A 36 -6.56 18.33 21.59
C VAL A 36 -7.01 19.69 21.07
N ILE A 37 -6.23 20.73 21.34
CA ILE A 37 -6.52 22.10 20.91
C ILE A 37 -5.57 22.45 19.78
N THR A 38 -6.12 22.65 18.59
CA THR A 38 -5.36 23.07 17.42
C THR A 38 -5.16 24.58 17.45
N ARG A 39 -3.91 25.04 17.23
CA ARG A 39 -3.62 26.47 17.16
C ARG A 39 -4.32 27.11 15.95
N PRO A 40 -4.79 28.35 16.06
CA PRO A 40 -5.29 29.10 14.92
C PRO A 40 -4.29 29.11 13.76
N GLY A 41 -4.75 28.89 12.54
CA GLY A 41 -3.91 28.84 11.34
C GLY A 41 -3.21 27.51 11.07
N TYR A 42 -3.43 26.48 11.90
CA TYR A 42 -2.92 25.13 11.61
C TYR A 42 -3.52 24.56 10.33
N LEU A 43 -4.85 24.51 10.25
CA LEU A 43 -5.61 24.27 9.02
C LEU A 43 -6.70 25.34 8.89
N PRO A 44 -7.03 25.78 7.66
CA PRO A 44 -8.05 26.81 7.48
C PRO A 44 -9.48 26.29 7.72
N GLU A 45 -9.69 24.99 7.67
CA GLU A 45 -11.00 24.35 7.69
C GLU A 45 -11.01 23.13 8.61
N LEU A 46 -12.18 22.71 9.07
CA LEU A 46 -12.37 21.43 9.73
C LEU A 46 -12.20 20.32 8.69
N ASP A 47 -11.42 19.31 9.05
CA ASP A 47 -11.12 18.18 8.17
C ASP A 47 -10.75 16.97 9.02
N ILE A 48 -11.55 15.92 8.92
CA ILE A 48 -11.35 14.69 9.69
C ILE A 48 -11.53 13.45 8.81
N CYS A 49 -10.80 12.41 9.19
CA CYS A 49 -10.98 11.04 8.73
C CYS A 49 -10.75 10.13 9.94
N GLU A 50 -11.83 9.79 10.65
CA GLU A 50 -11.79 9.04 11.90
C GLU A 50 -12.27 7.62 11.69
N SER A 51 -11.39 6.66 11.97
CA SER A 51 -11.76 5.24 11.99
C SER A 51 -12.72 4.98 13.15
N VAL A 52 -13.81 4.28 12.85
CA VAL A 52 -14.75 3.81 13.89
C VAL A 52 -14.38 2.41 14.39
N GLU A 53 -13.37 1.78 13.79
CA GLU A 53 -12.92 0.43 14.11
C GLU A 53 -11.60 0.48 14.85
N GLU A 54 -11.51 -0.29 15.94
CA GLU A 54 -10.30 -0.46 16.76
C GLU A 54 -9.86 -1.93 16.79
N LEU A 55 -8.71 -2.19 17.39
CA LEU A 55 -8.21 -3.57 17.58
C LEU A 55 -9.01 -4.36 18.63
N SER A 56 -9.79 -3.65 19.45
CA SER A 56 -10.68 -4.21 20.46
C SER A 56 -12.13 -3.93 20.12
N PRO A 57 -13.09 -4.76 20.55
CA PRO A 57 -14.50 -4.49 20.33
C PRO A 57 -14.93 -3.22 21.06
N ILE A 58 -15.76 -2.39 20.41
CA ILE A 58 -16.27 -1.16 20.98
C ILE A 58 -17.77 -1.34 21.28
N LYS A 59 -18.13 -1.22 22.56
CA LYS A 59 -19.52 -1.35 23.00
C LYS A 59 -20.40 -0.22 22.50
N GLU A 60 -19.89 1.01 22.58
CA GLU A 60 -20.54 2.22 22.09
C GLU A 60 -19.49 3.20 21.58
N TYR A 61 -19.65 3.66 20.34
CA TYR A 61 -18.84 4.70 19.71
C TYR A 61 -19.72 5.88 19.41
N VAL A 62 -19.33 7.06 19.87
CA VAL A 62 -20.04 8.32 19.61
C VAL A 62 -19.05 9.34 19.07
N LEU A 63 -19.31 9.84 17.87
CA LEU A 63 -18.59 10.95 17.27
C LEU A 63 -19.56 12.09 17.02
N SER A 64 -19.24 13.28 17.50
CA SER A 64 -20.03 14.49 17.26
C SER A 64 -19.14 15.57 16.66
N LEU A 65 -19.60 16.17 15.57
CA LEU A 65 -18.94 17.28 14.90
C LEU A 65 -19.85 18.51 15.02
N SER A 66 -19.30 19.62 15.51
CA SER A 66 -20.03 20.89 15.64
C SER A 66 -19.31 21.97 14.85
N VAL A 67 -20.04 22.65 14.00
CA VAL A 67 -19.58 23.82 13.24
C VAL A 67 -20.63 24.95 13.32
N PRO A 68 -20.23 26.20 13.08
CA PRO A 68 -21.24 27.27 12.86
C PRO A 68 -22.20 26.87 11.73
N ASP A 69 -23.49 27.14 11.91
CA ASP A 69 -24.54 26.70 10.98
C ASP A 69 -24.42 27.31 9.57
N ASN A 70 -23.72 28.44 9.45
CA ASN A 70 -23.40 29.08 8.17
C ASN A 70 -22.19 28.49 7.47
N LYS A 71 -21.46 27.54 8.12
CA LYS A 71 -20.35 26.82 7.48
C LYS A 71 -20.90 25.59 6.78
N PRO A 72 -20.56 25.36 5.46
CA PRO A 72 -20.89 24.12 4.81
C PRO A 72 -20.09 22.99 5.48
N LEU A 73 -20.77 21.94 5.90
CA LEU A 73 -20.15 20.72 6.43
C LEU A 73 -20.65 19.55 5.58
N HIS A 74 -19.75 18.97 4.82
CA HIS A 74 -19.93 17.74 4.08
C HIS A 74 -19.43 16.58 4.93
N TYR A 75 -20.11 15.44 4.94
CA TYR A 75 -19.74 14.30 5.77
C TYR A 75 -20.34 13.00 5.25
N GLU A 76 -19.62 11.91 5.46
CA GLU A 76 -20.06 10.55 5.13
C GLU A 76 -19.49 9.53 6.12
N LEU A 77 -20.23 8.45 6.39
CA LEU A 77 -19.68 7.25 7.01
C LEU A 77 -19.30 6.25 5.91
N LEU A 78 -18.03 6.20 5.60
CA LEU A 78 -17.49 5.26 4.61
C LEU A 78 -17.67 3.82 5.09
N ASN A 79 -18.08 2.94 4.16
CA ASN A 79 -18.27 1.50 4.40
C ASN A 79 -19.26 1.17 5.53
N GLY A 80 -20.11 2.11 5.92
CA GLY A 80 -21.14 1.98 6.92
C GLY A 80 -22.52 2.37 6.38
N LYS A 81 -23.59 2.03 7.13
CA LYS A 81 -24.98 2.31 6.72
C LYS A 81 -25.73 3.21 7.71
N MET A 82 -25.02 3.83 8.63
CA MET A 82 -25.65 4.65 9.65
C MET A 82 -25.87 6.08 9.19
N THR A 83 -27.07 6.58 9.34
CA THR A 83 -27.42 8.00 9.16
C THR A 83 -27.19 8.75 10.47
N PRO A 84 -26.40 9.83 10.51
CA PRO A 84 -26.16 10.60 11.71
C PRO A 84 -27.40 11.42 12.12
N VAL A 85 -27.46 11.78 13.40
CA VAL A 85 -28.41 12.73 13.90
C VAL A 85 -27.87 14.15 13.72
N VAL A 86 -28.65 15.02 13.09
CA VAL A 86 -28.30 16.43 12.88
C VAL A 86 -29.17 17.32 13.75
N LYS A 87 -28.55 18.24 14.50
CA LYS A 87 -29.22 19.25 15.30
C LYS A 87 -28.61 20.62 15.08
N THR A 88 -29.44 21.65 15.02
CA THR A 88 -28.96 23.03 14.99
C THR A 88 -29.52 23.74 16.21
N VAL A 89 -28.63 24.25 17.06
CA VAL A 89 -28.98 24.97 18.30
C VAL A 89 -28.04 26.15 18.47
N ALA A 90 -28.58 27.31 18.75
CA ALA A 90 -27.82 28.54 19.02
C ALA A 90 -26.74 28.85 17.93
N GLY A 91 -27.12 28.69 16.66
CA GLY A 91 -26.20 28.98 15.54
C GLY A 91 -25.09 27.94 15.31
N MET A 92 -25.17 26.79 16.00
CA MET A 92 -24.25 25.68 15.82
C MET A 92 -24.97 24.46 15.25
N LYS A 93 -24.47 23.93 14.14
CA LYS A 93 -24.88 22.66 13.53
C LYS A 93 -24.02 21.53 14.10
N THR A 94 -24.65 20.54 14.72
CA THR A 94 -23.99 19.36 15.28
C THR A 94 -24.46 18.10 14.54
N VAL A 95 -23.52 17.30 14.06
CA VAL A 95 -23.76 16.02 13.40
C VAL A 95 -23.19 14.93 14.29
N THR A 96 -24.02 13.94 14.67
CA THR A 96 -23.62 12.88 15.62
C THR A 96 -23.86 11.50 15.05
N TRP A 97 -22.82 10.69 15.03
CA TRP A 97 -22.89 9.24 14.79
C TRP A 97 -22.85 8.51 16.12
N LYS A 98 -23.69 7.49 16.26
CA LYS A 98 -23.73 6.64 17.45
C LYS A 98 -23.83 5.17 17.03
N LEU A 99 -22.71 4.47 17.06
CA LEU A 99 -22.63 3.06 16.72
C LEU A 99 -22.54 2.22 17.98
N LYS A 100 -23.11 1.02 17.94
CA LYS A 100 -23.09 0.06 19.06
C LYS A 100 -22.53 -1.26 18.60
N ASN A 101 -21.81 -1.94 19.52
CA ASN A 101 -21.26 -3.27 19.29
C ASN A 101 -20.38 -3.33 18.02
N VAL A 102 -19.52 -2.32 17.83
CA VAL A 102 -18.59 -2.29 16.72
C VAL A 102 -17.61 -3.43 16.88
N GLN A 103 -17.50 -4.26 15.85
CA GLN A 103 -16.60 -5.38 15.86
C GLN A 103 -15.15 -4.94 15.78
N PRO A 104 -14.23 -5.62 16.44
CA PRO A 104 -12.82 -5.27 16.38
C PRO A 104 -12.29 -5.49 14.96
N ARG A 105 -11.39 -4.62 14.55
CA ARG A 105 -10.59 -4.85 13.36
C ARG A 105 -9.59 -5.98 13.67
N PRO A 106 -9.66 -7.12 12.98
CA PRO A 106 -8.76 -8.22 13.28
C PRO A 106 -7.30 -7.82 12.96
N ARG A 107 -6.37 -8.20 13.84
CA ARG A 107 -4.95 -8.19 13.53
C ARG A 107 -4.68 -9.34 12.57
N MET A 108 -4.49 -9.02 11.32
CA MET A 108 -4.12 -10.04 10.32
C MET A 108 -2.80 -9.67 9.69
N LEU A 109 -1.94 -10.66 9.52
CA LEU A 109 -0.80 -10.56 8.64
C LEU A 109 -1.32 -10.32 7.21
N GLU A 110 -0.69 -9.46 6.46
CA GLU A 110 -1.09 -9.09 5.10
C GLU A 110 -2.42 -8.34 4.98
N VAL A 111 -2.64 -7.44 5.87
CA VAL A 111 -3.58 -6.38 5.56
C VAL A 111 -2.83 -5.29 4.83
N SER A 112 -2.79 -5.37 3.53
CA SER A 112 -2.87 -4.11 2.81
C SER A 112 -4.25 -3.57 3.12
N VAL A 113 -4.37 -2.75 4.15
CA VAL A 113 -5.56 -1.96 4.31
C VAL A 113 -5.44 -0.84 3.31
N PRO A 114 -6.10 -0.92 2.21
CA PRO A 114 -6.58 0.30 1.67
C PRO A 114 -7.71 0.68 2.58
N ALA A 115 -7.70 1.87 3.00
CA ALA A 115 -8.78 2.55 3.64
C ALA A 115 -10.16 2.35 2.97
N GLY A 116 -10.23 1.79 1.78
CA GLY A 116 -11.46 1.40 1.09
C GLY A 116 -12.31 0.30 1.76
N ASN A 117 -11.80 -0.36 2.79
CA ASN A 117 -12.56 -1.39 3.54
C ASN A 117 -12.81 -1.01 5.01
N MET A 118 -12.27 0.10 5.47
CA MET A 118 -12.37 0.53 6.85
C MET A 118 -13.61 1.40 7.03
N GLN A 119 -14.40 1.13 8.08
CA GLN A 119 -15.45 2.08 8.47
C GLN A 119 -14.79 3.33 9.03
N ALA A 120 -15.04 4.46 8.41
CA ALA A 120 -14.50 5.73 8.85
C ALA A 120 -15.48 6.87 8.61
N VAL A 121 -15.55 7.81 9.54
CA VAL A 121 -16.25 9.07 9.30
C VAL A 121 -15.28 10.04 8.64
N VAL A 122 -15.63 10.49 7.45
CA VAL A 122 -14.96 11.61 6.79
C VAL A 122 -15.85 12.84 6.88
N ALA A 123 -15.26 13.99 7.15
CA ALA A 123 -15.99 15.24 7.13
C ALA A 123 -15.05 16.42 6.84
N SER A 124 -15.57 17.38 6.07
CA SER A 124 -14.77 18.53 5.63
C SER A 124 -15.65 19.79 5.48
N THR A 125 -15.07 20.93 5.81
CA THR A 125 -15.63 22.25 5.50
C THR A 125 -14.89 22.95 4.35
N TYR A 126 -13.97 22.29 3.68
CA TYR A 126 -13.27 22.83 2.51
C TYR A 126 -14.19 23.11 1.32
N GLY A 127 -15.34 22.42 1.24
CA GLY A 127 -16.30 22.51 0.14
C GLY A 127 -15.80 21.93 -1.20
N SER A 128 -14.54 21.50 -1.30
CA SER A 128 -14.04 20.72 -2.42
C SER A 128 -12.63 20.20 -2.18
N LYS A 129 -12.25 19.09 -2.84
CA LYS A 129 -10.86 18.57 -2.87
C LYS A 129 -9.88 19.61 -3.39
N ALA A 130 -10.27 20.43 -4.38
CA ALA A 130 -9.43 21.48 -4.92
C ALA A 130 -9.02 22.51 -3.86
N ASN A 131 -9.96 22.92 -3.00
CA ASN A 131 -9.65 23.85 -1.90
C ASN A 131 -8.74 23.21 -0.86
N ALA A 132 -8.95 21.93 -0.54
CA ALA A 132 -8.08 21.20 0.36
C ALA A 132 -6.65 21.10 -0.21
N LEU A 133 -6.49 20.70 -1.48
CA LEU A 133 -5.20 20.56 -2.13
C LEU A 133 -4.41 21.86 -2.26
N LYS A 134 -5.07 23.03 -2.28
CA LYS A 134 -4.38 24.34 -2.26
C LYS A 134 -3.42 24.51 -1.07
N VAL A 135 -3.75 23.88 0.08
CA VAL A 135 -2.88 23.91 1.27
C VAL A 135 -1.52 23.28 0.98
N LEU A 136 -1.50 22.17 0.25
CA LEU A 136 -0.26 21.48 -0.13
C LEU A 136 0.39 22.12 -1.36
N LYS A 137 -0.39 22.44 -2.40
CA LYS A 137 0.11 23.00 -3.66
C LYS A 137 0.91 24.30 -3.46
N LYS A 138 0.54 25.13 -2.49
CA LYS A 138 1.27 26.37 -2.14
C LYS A 138 2.69 26.12 -1.64
N GLN A 139 3.01 24.91 -1.21
CA GLN A 139 4.30 24.52 -0.66
C GLN A 139 5.19 23.83 -1.70
N PHE A 140 4.73 23.64 -2.92
CA PHE A 140 5.52 23.04 -3.99
C PHE A 140 6.65 23.99 -4.41
N PRO A 141 7.78 23.46 -4.89
CA PRO A 141 8.89 24.26 -5.37
C PRO A 141 8.43 25.23 -6.45
N VAL A 142 8.93 26.46 -6.40
CA VAL A 142 8.82 27.38 -7.53
C VAL A 142 9.70 26.88 -8.67
N ALA A 143 9.29 27.15 -9.90
CA ALA A 143 9.96 26.69 -11.12
C ALA A 143 11.46 27.06 -11.21
N ASP A 144 11.90 28.07 -10.45
CA ASP A 144 13.26 28.63 -10.49
C ASP A 144 14.13 28.21 -9.29
N ASP A 145 13.82 27.10 -8.61
CA ASP A 145 14.70 26.61 -7.53
C ASP A 145 16.05 26.14 -8.13
N LYS A 146 17.07 27.01 -7.98
CA LYS A 146 18.42 26.79 -8.54
C LYS A 146 19.04 25.45 -8.07
N VAL A 147 18.81 25.06 -6.83
CA VAL A 147 19.38 23.82 -6.26
C VAL A 147 18.78 22.62 -6.97
N VAL A 148 17.48 22.65 -7.23
CA VAL A 148 16.78 21.59 -7.97
C VAL A 148 17.24 21.54 -9.42
N ALA A 149 17.35 22.72 -10.09
CA ALA A 149 17.77 22.81 -11.48
C ALA A 149 19.21 22.31 -11.69
N GLU A 150 20.16 22.75 -10.87
CA GLU A 150 21.56 22.32 -10.92
C GLU A 150 21.69 20.82 -10.69
N LEU A 151 20.95 20.27 -9.72
CA LEU A 151 20.96 18.83 -9.46
C LEU A 151 20.37 18.03 -10.62
N ALA A 152 19.22 18.46 -11.15
CA ALA A 152 18.59 17.83 -12.31
C ALA A 152 19.54 17.80 -13.51
N GLN A 153 20.18 18.93 -13.83
CA GLN A 153 21.19 19.04 -14.88
C GLN A 153 22.35 18.07 -14.66
N LYS A 154 22.90 18.03 -13.45
CA LYS A 154 24.02 17.15 -13.09
C LYS A 154 23.67 15.67 -13.26
N LEU A 155 22.50 15.27 -12.78
CA LEU A 155 22.06 13.86 -12.83
C LEU A 155 21.73 13.40 -14.25
N THR A 156 21.34 14.32 -15.14
CA THR A 156 20.88 13.99 -16.49
C THR A 156 21.88 14.34 -17.60
N ALA A 157 23.07 14.87 -17.25
CA ALA A 157 24.07 15.38 -18.21
C ALA A 157 24.41 14.40 -19.33
N ASP A 158 24.60 13.11 -18.99
CA ASP A 158 25.00 12.06 -19.94
C ASP A 158 23.82 11.19 -20.40
N ALA A 159 22.60 11.51 -20.01
CA ALA A 159 21.42 10.75 -20.39
C ALA A 159 21.00 11.07 -21.83
N LYS A 160 20.86 10.05 -22.66
CA LYS A 160 20.57 10.18 -24.09
C LYS A 160 19.07 10.16 -24.41
N THR A 161 18.28 9.59 -23.53
CA THR A 161 16.82 9.44 -23.71
C THR A 161 16.06 10.00 -22.51
N THR A 162 14.78 10.29 -22.72
CA THR A 162 13.88 10.72 -21.63
C THR A 162 13.77 9.64 -20.56
N ASP A 163 13.69 8.38 -20.95
CA ASP A 163 13.60 7.25 -20.01
C ASP A 163 14.84 7.11 -19.14
N GLU A 164 16.05 7.32 -19.72
CA GLU A 164 17.28 7.36 -18.96
C GLU A 164 17.30 8.52 -17.96
N LYS A 165 16.83 9.70 -18.36
CA LYS A 165 16.70 10.84 -17.45
C LYS A 165 15.77 10.53 -16.29
N VAL A 166 14.57 10.04 -16.58
CA VAL A 166 13.58 9.63 -15.57
C VAL A 166 14.19 8.62 -14.61
N HIS A 167 14.79 7.55 -15.14
CA HIS A 167 15.39 6.49 -14.34
C HIS A 167 16.47 7.01 -13.37
N ARG A 168 17.36 7.90 -13.83
CA ARG A 168 18.41 8.49 -13.00
C ARG A 168 17.85 9.37 -11.89
N LEU A 169 16.86 10.21 -12.21
CA LEU A 169 16.21 11.08 -11.24
C LEU A 169 15.45 10.26 -10.20
N GLU A 170 14.73 9.24 -10.60
CA GLU A 170 14.05 8.32 -9.68
C GLU A 170 15.02 7.55 -8.79
N THR A 171 16.13 7.07 -9.37
CA THR A 171 17.18 6.36 -8.62
C THR A 171 17.77 7.26 -7.54
N TYR A 172 18.04 8.52 -7.86
CA TYR A 172 18.48 9.51 -6.88
C TYR A 172 17.44 9.69 -5.76
N VAL A 173 16.17 9.95 -6.10
CA VAL A 173 15.12 10.16 -5.08
C VAL A 173 14.91 8.91 -4.22
N ARG A 174 15.00 7.73 -4.80
CA ARG A 174 14.94 6.46 -4.04
C ARG A 174 16.11 6.30 -3.08
N SER A 175 17.30 6.76 -3.43
CA SER A 175 18.50 6.67 -2.57
C SER A 175 18.42 7.55 -1.32
N LEU A 176 17.57 8.57 -1.31
CA LEU A 176 17.35 9.41 -0.14
C LEU A 176 16.68 8.62 0.99
N GLY A 177 17.06 8.92 2.23
CA GLY A 177 16.40 8.38 3.41
C GLY A 177 14.88 8.65 3.39
N THR A 178 14.08 7.75 3.95
CA THR A 178 12.63 7.92 4.02
C THR A 178 12.19 8.06 5.46
N CYS A 179 11.65 9.23 5.80
CA CYS A 179 10.93 9.47 7.05
C CYS A 179 9.47 9.00 6.87
N ARG A 180 9.01 8.10 7.73
CA ARG A 180 7.67 7.49 7.63
C ARG A 180 6.58 8.27 8.39
N LEU A 181 6.77 9.54 8.60
CA LEU A 181 5.72 10.40 9.14
C LEU A 181 4.65 10.65 8.07
N SER A 182 3.39 10.54 8.47
CA SER A 182 2.27 10.92 7.60
C SER A 182 2.11 12.44 7.50
N LEU A 183 1.37 12.91 6.50
CA LEU A 183 1.04 14.33 6.37
C LEU A 183 0.32 14.88 7.61
N LEU A 184 -0.55 14.10 8.24
CA LEU A 184 -1.19 14.49 9.49
C LEU A 184 -0.16 14.73 10.60
N GLN A 185 0.80 13.84 10.76
CA GLN A 185 1.86 13.97 11.78
C GLN A 185 2.81 15.13 11.50
N THR A 186 3.05 15.48 10.23
CA THR A 186 3.82 16.66 9.85
C THR A 186 3.01 17.95 9.86
N GLY A 187 1.72 17.90 10.17
CA GLY A 187 0.81 19.04 10.14
C GLY A 187 0.54 19.53 8.72
N TYR A 188 0.51 18.64 7.76
CA TYR A 188 0.37 18.95 6.32
C TYR A 188 1.46 19.91 5.80
N ARG A 189 2.63 19.87 6.41
CA ARG A 189 3.78 20.67 6.01
C ARG A 189 4.71 19.82 5.15
N LEU A 190 5.14 20.41 4.06
CA LEU A 190 6.14 19.87 3.15
C LEU A 190 7.37 20.78 3.22
N ARG A 191 8.54 20.22 3.44
CA ARG A 191 9.79 21.00 3.39
C ARG A 191 10.12 21.36 1.95
N PRO A 192 10.81 22.50 1.74
CA PRO A 192 11.31 22.86 0.41
C PRO A 192 12.16 21.75 -0.20
N ALA A 193 12.08 21.55 -1.51
CA ALA A 193 12.87 20.54 -2.22
C ALA A 193 14.37 20.66 -1.98
N SER A 194 14.89 21.90 -1.91
CA SER A 194 16.29 22.18 -1.59
C SER A 194 16.70 21.73 -0.18
N GLU A 195 15.77 21.71 0.78
CA GLU A 195 16.03 21.16 2.12
C GLU A 195 16.05 19.63 2.11
N VAL A 196 15.15 18.99 1.37
CA VAL A 196 15.12 17.54 1.20
C VAL A 196 16.42 17.06 0.55
N ILE A 197 16.89 17.75 -0.49
CA ILE A 197 18.19 17.49 -1.14
C ILE A 197 19.33 17.60 -0.13
N ARG A 198 19.38 18.71 0.61
CA ARG A 198 20.49 19.02 1.53
C ARG A 198 20.56 18.08 2.73
N SER A 199 19.41 17.66 3.24
CA SER A 199 19.31 16.75 4.38
C SER A 199 19.41 15.27 3.98
N ALA A 200 19.35 14.95 2.68
CA ALA A 200 19.37 13.61 2.11
C ALA A 200 18.26 12.66 2.62
N TYR A 201 17.14 13.19 3.11
CA TYR A 201 15.95 12.43 3.48
C TYR A 201 14.68 13.27 3.30
N GLY A 202 13.52 12.58 3.18
CA GLY A 202 12.21 13.21 3.14
C GLY A 202 11.09 12.26 3.50
N THR A 203 9.89 12.80 3.74
CA THR A 203 8.68 11.99 3.77
C THR A 203 8.37 11.44 2.37
N ILE A 204 7.45 10.51 2.28
CA ILE A 204 7.04 9.94 0.98
C ILE A 204 6.52 11.06 0.07
N GLU A 205 5.73 11.97 0.62
CA GLU A 205 5.14 13.09 -0.11
C GLU A 205 6.20 14.13 -0.52
N GLU A 206 7.13 14.46 0.37
CA GLU A 206 8.26 15.35 0.05
C GLU A 206 9.12 14.79 -1.08
N LYS A 207 9.40 13.48 -1.04
CA LYS A 207 10.15 12.79 -2.11
C LYS A 207 9.38 12.78 -3.43
N SER A 208 8.05 12.63 -3.40
CA SER A 208 7.21 12.70 -4.60
C SER A 208 7.20 14.09 -5.22
N VAL A 209 7.10 15.13 -4.40
CA VAL A 209 7.17 16.53 -4.85
C VAL A 209 8.56 16.85 -5.40
N LEU A 210 9.64 16.40 -4.73
CA LEU A 210 11.01 16.53 -5.23
C LEU A 210 11.22 15.83 -6.58
N GLN A 211 10.68 14.62 -6.74
CA GLN A 211 10.76 13.89 -8.00
C GLN A 211 10.12 14.66 -9.14
N ALA A 212 8.91 15.21 -8.92
CA ALA A 212 8.23 16.03 -9.92
C ALA A 212 9.08 17.28 -10.27
N ALA A 213 9.60 17.96 -9.27
CA ALA A 213 10.42 19.15 -9.47
C ALA A 213 11.72 18.87 -10.27
N LEU A 214 12.40 17.77 -9.97
CA LEU A 214 13.60 17.35 -10.70
C LEU A 214 13.29 16.99 -12.16
N GLN A 215 12.19 16.28 -12.40
CA GLN A 215 11.77 15.92 -13.75
C GLN A 215 11.37 17.15 -14.58
N GLN A 216 10.62 18.07 -13.97
CA GLN A 216 10.26 19.36 -14.61
C GLN A 216 11.50 20.19 -14.93
N ALA A 217 12.47 20.28 -14.00
CA ALA A 217 13.74 20.98 -14.22
C ALA A 217 14.58 20.34 -15.34
N ALA A 218 14.44 19.02 -15.57
CA ALA A 218 15.07 18.30 -16.68
C ALA A 218 14.30 18.42 -18.01
N GLY A 219 13.23 19.23 -18.06
CA GLY A 219 12.38 19.42 -19.23
C GLY A 219 11.38 18.31 -19.48
N ILE A 220 11.08 17.50 -18.46
CA ILE A 220 10.11 16.39 -18.57
C ILE A 220 8.79 16.84 -17.93
N PRO A 221 7.70 16.94 -18.71
CA PRO A 221 6.38 17.27 -18.19
C PRO A 221 5.95 16.25 -17.13
N THR A 222 5.75 16.70 -15.91
CA THR A 222 5.44 15.83 -14.78
C THR A 222 4.48 16.52 -13.84
N GLU A 223 3.46 15.80 -13.39
CA GLU A 223 2.48 16.28 -12.43
C GLU A 223 2.48 15.42 -11.16
N VAL A 224 2.35 16.08 -10.02
CA VAL A 224 2.04 15.41 -8.75
C VAL A 224 0.55 15.06 -8.74
N LYS A 225 0.25 13.83 -8.38
CA LYS A 225 -1.11 13.30 -8.24
C LYS A 225 -1.41 13.06 -6.77
N ALA A 226 -2.67 13.11 -6.42
CA ALA A 226 -3.17 12.86 -5.07
C ALA A 226 -4.17 11.70 -5.10
N ALA A 227 -4.05 10.76 -4.16
CA ALA A 227 -4.99 9.65 -4.01
C ALA A 227 -5.82 9.86 -2.74
N PHE A 228 -7.11 10.01 -2.89
CA PHE A 228 -8.06 10.17 -1.79
C PHE A 228 -8.90 8.91 -1.58
N LEU A 229 -9.40 8.73 -0.37
CA LEU A 229 -10.47 7.78 -0.13
C LEU A 229 -11.68 8.13 -1.01
N LYS A 230 -12.33 7.10 -1.57
CA LYS A 230 -13.59 7.31 -2.31
C LYS A 230 -14.72 7.52 -1.33
N ALA A 231 -15.51 8.55 -1.56
CA ALA A 231 -16.75 8.84 -0.90
C ALA A 231 -17.84 9.09 -1.94
N THR A 232 -19.10 8.92 -1.56
CA THR A 232 -20.25 9.26 -2.41
C THR A 232 -20.42 10.77 -2.46
N ASP A 233 -20.30 11.44 -1.29
CA ASP A 233 -20.14 12.89 -1.20
C ASP A 233 -18.65 13.24 -1.33
N GLU A 234 -18.22 13.58 -2.54
CA GLU A 234 -16.83 13.90 -2.82
C GLU A 234 -16.29 15.10 -2.05
N ASP A 235 -17.17 16.02 -1.62
CA ASP A 235 -16.80 17.21 -0.86
C ASP A 235 -16.61 16.91 0.64
N ALA A 236 -17.05 15.74 1.12
CA ALA A 236 -16.75 15.26 2.46
C ALA A 236 -15.29 14.87 2.67
N VAL A 237 -14.52 14.74 1.58
CA VAL A 237 -13.15 14.21 1.61
C VAL A 237 -12.15 15.37 1.51
N GLY A 238 -11.44 15.62 2.60
CA GLY A 238 -10.38 16.63 2.68
C GLY A 238 -8.99 15.98 2.80
N LEU A 239 -8.00 16.75 3.28
CA LEU A 239 -6.62 16.32 3.42
C LEU A 239 -6.44 15.13 4.37
N SER A 240 -7.29 15.01 5.38
CA SER A 240 -7.25 13.90 6.35
C SER A 240 -7.54 12.54 5.71
N ALA A 241 -8.25 12.54 4.59
CA ALA A 241 -8.55 11.35 3.80
C ALA A 241 -7.62 11.17 2.60
N LEU A 242 -6.52 11.94 2.52
CA LEU A 242 -5.48 11.82 1.52
C LEU A 242 -4.58 10.63 1.88
N ASN A 243 -4.52 9.64 0.99
CA ASN A 243 -3.66 8.48 1.16
C ASN A 243 -2.19 8.77 0.80
N GLY A 244 -1.93 9.77 -0.04
CA GLY A 244 -0.59 10.24 -0.39
C GLY A 244 -0.52 11.05 -1.66
N LEU A 245 0.66 11.66 -1.86
CA LEU A 245 1.07 12.34 -3.08
C LEU A 245 2.06 11.46 -3.84
N PHE A 246 1.95 11.42 -5.17
CA PHE A 246 2.84 10.63 -6.01
C PHE A 246 2.97 11.21 -7.42
N VAL A 247 4.04 10.88 -8.11
CA VAL A 247 4.23 11.15 -9.55
C VAL A 247 3.74 9.94 -10.34
N GLU A 248 4.43 8.82 -10.17
CA GLU A 248 4.00 7.51 -10.64
C GLU A 248 4.17 6.50 -9.52
N ASN A 249 3.13 5.75 -9.24
CA ASN A 249 3.13 4.72 -8.23
C ASN A 249 2.24 3.57 -8.68
N GLN A 250 2.86 2.47 -9.10
CA GLN A 250 2.15 1.31 -9.61
C GLN A 250 1.17 0.75 -8.58
N ALA A 251 1.56 0.68 -7.31
CA ALA A 251 0.68 0.15 -6.27
C ALA A 251 -0.60 1.01 -6.09
N ILE A 252 -0.50 2.33 -6.27
CA ILE A 252 -1.67 3.21 -6.24
C ILE A 252 -2.47 3.09 -7.55
N ALA A 253 -1.79 2.97 -8.70
CA ALA A 253 -2.44 2.77 -9.98
C ALA A 253 -3.26 1.46 -10.01
N ASP A 254 -2.74 0.40 -9.42
CA ASP A 254 -3.43 -0.89 -9.28
C ASP A 254 -4.69 -0.79 -8.40
N LEU A 255 -4.71 0.16 -7.47
CA LEU A 255 -5.82 0.41 -6.55
C LEU A 255 -6.75 1.54 -7.00
N ARG A 256 -6.65 2.02 -8.26
CA ARG A 256 -7.45 3.13 -8.80
C ARG A 256 -8.97 2.95 -8.66
N ASP A 257 -9.44 1.71 -8.58
CA ASP A 257 -10.86 1.44 -8.40
C ASP A 257 -11.32 1.71 -6.96
N PHE A 258 -10.37 1.79 -6.01
CA PHE A 258 -10.60 2.02 -4.57
C PHE A 258 -10.27 3.45 -4.13
N TYR A 259 -9.49 4.19 -4.91
CA TYR A 259 -9.13 5.58 -4.64
C TYR A 259 -9.66 6.52 -5.72
N ALA A 260 -10.03 7.72 -5.31
CA ALA A 260 -10.20 8.85 -6.22
C ALA A 260 -8.82 9.48 -6.47
N ILE A 261 -8.29 9.30 -7.69
CA ILE A 261 -6.99 9.84 -8.09
C ILE A 261 -7.21 11.11 -8.88
N VAL A 262 -6.59 12.19 -8.43
CA VAL A 262 -6.73 13.52 -9.02
C VAL A 262 -5.36 14.19 -9.17
N ASN A 263 -5.26 15.15 -10.08
CA ASN A 263 -4.13 16.08 -10.09
C ASN A 263 -4.29 17.15 -8.99
N MET A 264 -3.32 18.05 -8.85
CA MET A 264 -3.34 19.06 -7.78
C MET A 264 -4.39 20.17 -7.96
N ASP A 265 -5.13 20.16 -9.06
CA ASP A 265 -6.32 21.00 -9.29
C ASP A 265 -7.64 20.22 -9.12
N ALA A 266 -7.54 19.01 -8.57
CA ALA A 266 -8.63 18.07 -8.32
C ALA A 266 -9.33 17.53 -9.56
N HIS A 267 -8.71 17.62 -10.74
CA HIS A 267 -9.22 16.96 -11.92
C HIS A 267 -8.93 15.45 -11.87
N PRO A 268 -9.92 14.59 -12.13
CA PRO A 268 -9.71 13.15 -12.15
C PRO A 268 -8.61 12.73 -13.12
N VAL A 269 -7.72 11.85 -12.67
CA VAL A 269 -6.64 11.29 -13.46
C VAL A 269 -6.75 9.78 -13.45
N GLN A 270 -6.57 9.16 -14.61
CA GLN A 270 -6.44 7.71 -14.70
C GLN A 270 -4.96 7.35 -14.86
N PRO A 271 -4.31 6.85 -13.80
CA PRO A 271 -2.92 6.44 -13.92
C PRO A 271 -2.80 5.23 -14.85
N ALA A 272 -1.72 5.20 -15.62
CA ALA A 272 -1.41 4.03 -16.44
C ALA A 272 -1.11 2.83 -15.54
N VAL A 273 -1.81 1.72 -15.77
CA VAL A 273 -1.57 0.45 -15.09
C VAL A 273 -0.65 -0.39 -15.95
N LYS A 274 0.50 -0.74 -15.41
CA LYS A 274 1.40 -1.70 -16.05
C LYS A 274 0.96 -3.11 -15.65
N PRO A 275 0.88 -4.05 -16.59
CA PRO A 275 0.61 -5.45 -16.25
C PRO A 275 1.65 -5.98 -15.27
N HIS A 276 1.24 -6.67 -14.22
CA HIS A 276 2.10 -7.44 -13.34
C HIS A 276 2.33 -8.84 -13.91
N ALA A 277 2.71 -8.89 -15.18
CA ALA A 277 3.01 -10.12 -15.86
C ALA A 277 4.49 -10.44 -15.70
N ILE A 278 4.77 -11.58 -15.11
CA ILE A 278 6.12 -12.14 -15.00
C ILE A 278 6.17 -13.40 -15.86
N SER A 279 7.17 -13.47 -16.73
CA SER A 279 7.47 -14.68 -17.49
C SER A 279 8.95 -14.94 -17.40
N ARG A 280 9.30 -16.04 -16.73
CA ARG A 280 10.71 -16.39 -16.46
C ARG A 280 11.00 -17.82 -16.87
N THR A 281 12.18 -18.01 -17.47
CA THR A 281 12.71 -19.33 -17.78
C THR A 281 14.05 -19.51 -17.10
N ASP A 282 14.19 -20.55 -16.29
CA ASP A 282 15.40 -20.93 -15.59
C ASP A 282 15.88 -22.32 -16.06
N THR A 283 17.14 -22.62 -15.83
CA THR A 283 17.70 -23.95 -16.07
C THR A 283 18.21 -24.55 -14.76
N LEU A 284 17.77 -25.77 -14.44
CA LEU A 284 18.23 -26.54 -13.30
C LEU A 284 19.08 -27.73 -13.78
N LYS A 285 20.34 -27.73 -13.41
CA LYS A 285 21.25 -28.84 -13.72
C LYS A 285 21.22 -29.88 -12.60
N ILE A 286 20.94 -31.10 -12.97
CA ILE A 286 20.92 -32.27 -12.07
C ILE A 286 22.22 -33.05 -12.28
N THR A 287 23.00 -33.22 -11.22
CA THR A 287 24.26 -33.90 -11.24
C THR A 287 24.33 -34.98 -10.16
N PRO A 288 25.13 -36.05 -10.32
CA PRO A 288 25.26 -37.09 -9.29
C PRO A 288 25.74 -36.60 -7.93
N GLU A 289 26.45 -35.47 -7.89
CA GLU A 289 26.98 -34.87 -6.66
C GLU A 289 26.04 -33.79 -6.08
N GLY A 290 25.09 -33.28 -6.87
CA GLY A 290 24.21 -32.20 -6.50
C GLY A 290 23.01 -32.62 -5.67
N GLY A 291 22.18 -31.63 -5.31
CA GLY A 291 20.95 -31.84 -4.55
C GLY A 291 21.18 -32.23 -3.09
N LYS A 292 20.07 -32.32 -2.36
CA LYS A 292 20.06 -32.77 -0.95
C LYS A 292 19.92 -34.29 -0.91
N VAL A 293 20.87 -34.97 -0.28
CA VAL A 293 20.84 -36.45 -0.10
C VAL A 293 19.75 -36.80 0.93
N LEU A 294 18.92 -37.75 0.59
CA LEU A 294 17.88 -38.30 1.46
C LEU A 294 18.25 -39.77 1.81
N ALA A 295 17.49 -40.34 2.78
CA ALA A 295 17.57 -41.74 3.12
C ALA A 295 17.33 -42.62 1.87
N GLY A 296 18.04 -43.72 1.75
CA GLY A 296 17.95 -44.59 0.59
C GLY A 296 18.70 -44.15 -0.64
N GLY A 297 19.58 -43.12 -0.54
CA GLY A 297 20.41 -42.65 -1.60
C GLY A 297 19.75 -41.72 -2.62
N TYR A 298 18.48 -41.38 -2.42
CA TYR A 298 17.76 -40.43 -3.26
C TYR A 298 18.33 -39.02 -3.13
N ARG A 299 18.20 -38.23 -4.21
CA ARG A 299 18.60 -36.84 -4.24
C ARG A 299 17.39 -35.92 -4.49
N MET A 300 17.20 -34.97 -3.61
CA MET A 300 16.14 -34.00 -3.72
C MET A 300 16.68 -32.68 -4.30
N TYR A 301 16.01 -32.19 -5.31
CA TYR A 301 16.23 -30.88 -5.91
C TYR A 301 14.97 -30.04 -5.76
N THR A 302 15.17 -28.73 -5.62
CA THR A 302 14.08 -27.76 -5.60
C THR A 302 14.22 -26.85 -6.81
N LEU A 303 13.12 -26.50 -7.45
CA LEU A 303 13.11 -25.52 -8.55
C LEU A 303 13.75 -24.21 -8.09
N PRO A 304 14.42 -23.47 -8.98
CA PRO A 304 14.95 -22.15 -8.66
C PRO A 304 13.87 -21.25 -8.08
N GLN A 305 14.19 -20.60 -6.97
CA GLN A 305 13.25 -19.68 -6.33
C GLN A 305 13.19 -18.38 -7.12
N ALA A 306 12.00 -17.86 -7.35
CA ALA A 306 11.83 -16.55 -7.95
C ALA A 306 12.31 -15.45 -7.00
N SER A 307 12.99 -14.44 -7.56
CA SER A 307 13.44 -13.26 -6.81
C SER A 307 12.38 -12.14 -6.74
N GLU A 308 11.30 -12.28 -7.49
CA GLU A 308 10.23 -11.30 -7.64
C GLU A 308 8.87 -12.00 -7.78
N GLY A 309 7.80 -11.19 -7.72
CA GLY A 309 6.42 -11.67 -7.82
C GLY A 309 5.92 -12.40 -6.58
N TRP A 310 4.79 -13.06 -6.72
CA TRP A 310 4.15 -13.80 -5.63
C TRP A 310 4.94 -15.05 -5.21
N ALA A 311 5.70 -15.61 -6.11
CA ALA A 311 6.59 -16.73 -5.79
C ALA A 311 7.71 -16.32 -4.81
N ALA A 312 8.13 -15.06 -4.79
CA ALA A 312 9.09 -14.54 -3.83
C ALA A 312 8.50 -14.38 -2.41
N TYR A 313 7.18 -14.42 -2.27
CA TYR A 313 6.47 -14.25 -0.99
C TYR A 313 6.14 -15.57 -0.29
N GLU A 314 6.56 -16.72 -0.81
CA GLU A 314 6.24 -18.05 -0.28
C GLU A 314 6.42 -18.17 1.25
N GLY A 315 7.48 -17.59 1.82
CA GLY A 315 7.74 -17.63 3.27
C GLY A 315 6.75 -16.84 4.13
N ARG A 316 5.99 -15.90 3.57
CA ARG A 316 4.99 -15.10 4.30
C ARG A 316 3.59 -15.73 4.28
N MET A 317 3.32 -16.56 3.31
CA MET A 317 2.00 -17.14 3.09
C MET A 317 1.74 -18.42 3.89
N THR A 318 2.77 -19.06 4.43
CA THR A 318 2.65 -20.26 5.28
C THR A 318 1.91 -20.01 6.60
N THR A 319 1.67 -18.76 6.96
CA THR A 319 0.96 -18.35 8.17
C THR A 319 -0.47 -17.87 7.91
N LEU A 320 -1.00 -18.05 6.71
CA LEU A 320 -2.38 -17.68 6.40
C LEU A 320 -3.37 -18.53 7.19
N ASN A 321 -4.33 -17.88 7.84
CA ASN A 321 -5.47 -18.59 8.40
C ASN A 321 -6.41 -19.03 7.27
N SER A 322 -7.05 -20.19 7.44
CA SER A 322 -8.02 -20.71 6.47
C SER A 322 -9.33 -19.91 6.38
N GLN A 323 -9.55 -19.02 7.34
CA GLN A 323 -10.73 -18.16 7.41
C GLN A 323 -10.31 -16.71 7.64
N ARG A 324 -11.09 -15.78 7.11
CA ARG A 324 -10.87 -14.35 7.25
C ARG A 324 -12.21 -13.64 7.46
N PRO A 325 -12.39 -12.86 8.54
CA PRO A 325 -13.65 -12.20 8.84
C PRO A 325 -13.86 -10.88 8.07
N VAL A 326 -12.81 -10.36 7.41
CA VAL A 326 -12.87 -9.09 6.67
C VAL A 326 -12.38 -9.29 5.24
N ASN A 327 -12.77 -8.39 4.34
CA ASN A 327 -12.28 -8.40 2.97
C ASN A 327 -10.75 -8.39 2.90
N LEU A 328 -10.20 -9.11 1.94
CA LEU A 328 -8.80 -9.01 1.53
C LEU A 328 -8.74 -8.21 0.24
N LEU A 329 -7.99 -7.13 0.25
CA LEU A 329 -7.66 -6.40 -0.95
C LEU A 329 -6.20 -6.65 -1.32
N LEU A 330 -6.01 -7.26 -2.48
CA LEU A 330 -4.68 -7.52 -3.03
C LEU A 330 -4.08 -6.21 -3.57
N SER A 331 -2.79 -6.02 -3.35
CA SER A 331 -2.08 -4.84 -3.85
C SER A 331 -2.05 -4.78 -5.39
N TYR A 332 -2.08 -5.92 -6.04
CA TYR A 332 -2.16 -6.08 -7.49
C TYR A 332 -2.68 -7.46 -7.87
N LEU A 333 -2.97 -7.67 -9.16
CA LEU A 333 -3.34 -8.97 -9.70
C LEU A 333 -2.11 -9.63 -10.36
N PRO A 334 -1.55 -10.70 -9.78
CA PRO A 334 -0.46 -11.42 -10.42
C PRO A 334 -0.92 -12.16 -11.68
N ASP A 335 -0.07 -12.16 -12.69
CA ASP A 335 -0.14 -12.98 -13.89
C ASP A 335 1.27 -13.53 -14.17
N GLU A 336 1.62 -14.63 -13.50
CA GLU A 336 3.00 -15.09 -13.39
C GLU A 336 3.15 -16.46 -14.00
N THR A 337 4.21 -16.63 -14.80
CA THR A 337 4.61 -17.90 -15.39
C THR A 337 6.08 -18.16 -15.14
N TYR A 338 6.39 -19.37 -14.72
CA TYR A 338 7.74 -19.84 -14.46
C TYR A 338 7.97 -21.16 -15.20
N THR A 339 8.95 -21.19 -16.07
CA THR A 339 9.39 -22.39 -16.79
C THR A 339 10.75 -22.80 -16.27
N CYS A 340 10.93 -24.04 -15.87
CA CYS A 340 12.23 -24.58 -15.52
C CYS A 340 12.60 -25.71 -16.49
N ILE A 341 13.72 -25.53 -17.17
CA ILE A 341 14.31 -26.58 -18.01
C ILE A 341 15.27 -27.37 -17.13
N VAL A 342 14.96 -28.65 -16.92
CA VAL A 342 15.78 -29.57 -16.13
C VAL A 342 16.68 -30.34 -17.09
N GLU A 343 17.99 -30.20 -16.90
CA GLU A 343 19.01 -30.92 -17.65
C GLU A 343 19.67 -31.94 -16.73
N THR A 344 19.64 -33.22 -17.10
CA THR A 344 20.24 -34.30 -16.31
C THR A 344 21.60 -34.70 -16.89
N THR A 345 22.53 -35.01 -16.00
CA THR A 345 23.87 -35.55 -16.36
C THR A 345 24.12 -36.86 -15.62
N GLY A 346 25.08 -37.63 -16.08
CA GLY A 346 25.49 -38.87 -15.39
C GLY A 346 24.41 -39.97 -15.38
N GLY A 347 23.48 -39.98 -16.35
CA GLY A 347 22.47 -41.01 -16.46
C GLY A 347 21.39 -40.96 -15.37
N MET A 348 21.26 -39.83 -14.66
CA MET A 348 20.24 -39.66 -13.62
C MET A 348 18.83 -39.68 -14.20
N VAL A 349 17.96 -40.47 -13.60
CA VAL A 349 16.56 -40.63 -14.01
C VAL A 349 15.66 -40.13 -12.86
N PRO A 350 14.66 -39.30 -13.14
CA PRO A 350 13.77 -38.83 -12.09
C PRO A 350 12.92 -39.94 -11.50
N VAL A 351 12.91 -40.02 -10.17
CA VAL A 351 12.04 -40.91 -9.38
C VAL A 351 10.70 -40.24 -9.13
N ALA A 352 10.72 -38.94 -8.88
CA ALA A 352 9.50 -38.14 -8.79
C ALA A 352 9.71 -36.75 -9.39
N LEU A 353 8.71 -36.27 -10.09
CA LEU A 353 8.61 -34.94 -10.66
C LEU A 353 7.46 -34.16 -9.96
N PRO A 354 7.41 -32.85 -10.09
CA PRO A 354 6.31 -32.06 -9.57
C PRO A 354 4.92 -32.60 -9.96
N VAL A 355 4.01 -32.57 -9.02
CA VAL A 355 2.63 -33.04 -9.25
C VAL A 355 1.93 -32.12 -10.25
N VAL A 356 1.50 -32.69 -11.37
CA VAL A 356 0.74 -31.97 -12.39
C VAL A 356 -0.65 -31.65 -11.84
N LYS A 357 -1.02 -30.39 -11.89
CA LYS A 357 -2.33 -29.90 -11.43
C LYS A 357 -2.79 -28.69 -12.22
N LYS A 358 -4.11 -28.55 -12.31
CA LYS A 358 -4.73 -27.33 -12.82
C LYS A 358 -5.97 -27.03 -12.01
N ILE A 359 -5.98 -25.87 -11.38
CA ILE A 359 -7.12 -25.36 -10.63
C ILE A 359 -7.53 -24.06 -11.31
N ASP A 360 -8.79 -23.97 -11.69
CA ASP A 360 -9.39 -22.77 -12.25
C ASP A 360 -10.71 -22.50 -11.55
N ASN A 361 -10.86 -21.29 -11.02
CA ASN A 361 -12.07 -20.84 -10.33
C ASN A 361 -12.29 -19.34 -10.52
N ASN A 362 -13.29 -18.77 -9.85
CA ASN A 362 -13.63 -17.37 -9.95
C ASN A 362 -12.59 -16.41 -9.31
N ILE A 363 -11.67 -16.94 -8.49
CA ILE A 363 -10.61 -16.17 -7.85
C ILE A 363 -9.34 -16.14 -8.71
N GLY A 364 -9.02 -17.27 -9.35
CA GLY A 364 -7.81 -17.37 -10.14
C GLY A 364 -7.55 -18.76 -10.69
N THR A 365 -6.38 -18.90 -11.28
CA THR A 365 -5.89 -20.15 -11.87
C THR A 365 -4.50 -20.45 -11.32
N VAL A 366 -4.28 -21.70 -10.92
CA VAL A 366 -2.95 -22.27 -10.65
C VAL A 366 -2.75 -23.46 -11.57
N GLU A 367 -1.63 -23.51 -12.25
CA GLU A 367 -1.28 -24.61 -13.13
C GLU A 367 0.16 -25.07 -12.88
N VAL A 368 0.34 -26.38 -12.80
CA VAL A 368 1.67 -27.03 -12.82
C VAL A 368 1.61 -28.09 -13.91
N ALA A 369 2.49 -27.99 -14.89
CA ALA A 369 2.61 -28.93 -15.97
C ALA A 369 4.03 -29.44 -16.10
N VAL A 370 4.19 -30.71 -16.50
CA VAL A 370 5.49 -31.33 -16.73
C VAL A 370 5.47 -31.95 -18.11
N LYS A 371 6.46 -31.58 -18.92
CA LYS A 371 6.67 -32.15 -20.26
C LYS A 371 8.04 -32.78 -20.33
N LYS A 372 8.08 -34.04 -20.72
CA LYS A 372 9.34 -34.75 -20.96
C LYS A 372 9.54 -34.95 -22.47
N THR A 373 10.71 -34.54 -22.97
CA THR A 373 11.09 -34.68 -24.38
C THR A 373 12.54 -35.19 -24.44
N GLY A 374 12.70 -36.50 -24.62
CA GLY A 374 14.03 -37.15 -24.52
C GLY A 374 14.58 -36.96 -23.08
N ASP A 375 15.80 -36.46 -23.01
CA ASP A 375 16.49 -36.20 -21.72
C ASP A 375 16.16 -34.82 -21.11
N LYS A 376 15.34 -34.03 -21.78
CA LYS A 376 14.89 -32.72 -21.27
C LYS A 376 13.55 -32.85 -20.59
N ILE A 377 13.44 -32.25 -19.40
CA ILE A 377 12.21 -32.11 -18.64
C ILE A 377 11.92 -30.61 -18.53
N GLU A 378 10.76 -30.22 -18.96
CA GLU A 378 10.26 -28.87 -18.83
C GLU A 378 9.15 -28.84 -17.77
N ILE A 379 9.32 -28.02 -16.75
CA ILE A 379 8.35 -27.85 -15.69
C ILE A 379 7.79 -26.43 -15.79
N PHE A 380 6.51 -26.33 -16.01
CA PHE A 380 5.79 -25.08 -16.12
C PHE A 380 4.91 -24.89 -14.88
N ARG A 381 4.96 -23.68 -14.32
CA ARG A 381 4.11 -23.22 -13.21
C ARG A 381 3.52 -21.87 -13.55
N SER A 382 2.24 -21.69 -13.31
CA SER A 382 1.60 -20.37 -13.45
C SER A 382 0.63 -20.06 -12.33
N LEU A 383 0.56 -18.79 -11.98
CA LEU A 383 -0.43 -18.21 -11.08
C LEU A 383 -1.04 -16.98 -11.74
N LYS A 384 -2.37 -17.00 -11.87
CA LYS A 384 -3.11 -15.83 -12.33
C LYS A 384 -4.30 -15.57 -11.43
N LEU A 385 -4.37 -14.39 -10.80
CA LEU A 385 -5.53 -13.97 -10.03
C LEU A 385 -6.47 -13.10 -10.88
N LYS A 386 -7.77 -13.25 -10.65
CA LYS A 386 -8.85 -12.62 -11.43
C LYS A 386 -9.58 -11.54 -10.66
N LYS A 387 -9.42 -11.51 -9.33
CA LYS A 387 -10.10 -10.58 -8.43
C LYS A 387 -9.11 -9.95 -7.48
N GLN A 388 -9.20 -8.65 -7.33
CA GLN A 388 -8.37 -7.89 -6.39
C GLN A 388 -9.01 -7.82 -5.00
N LEU A 389 -10.34 -7.66 -4.94
CA LEU A 389 -11.11 -7.70 -3.69
C LEU A 389 -11.69 -9.08 -3.47
N ILE A 390 -11.31 -9.72 -2.37
CA ILE A 390 -11.75 -11.06 -1.97
C ILE A 390 -12.57 -10.93 -0.69
N THR A 391 -13.84 -11.29 -0.75
CA THR A 391 -14.74 -11.24 0.40
C THR A 391 -14.47 -12.39 1.40
N PRO A 392 -14.95 -12.29 2.66
CA PRO A 392 -14.83 -13.39 3.63
C PRO A 392 -15.40 -14.72 3.13
N THR A 393 -16.46 -14.68 2.34
CA THR A 393 -17.10 -15.89 1.75
C THR A 393 -16.27 -16.49 0.61
N GLU A 394 -15.50 -15.71 -0.09
CA GLU A 394 -14.60 -16.13 -1.17
C GLU A 394 -13.20 -16.51 -0.65
N TYR A 395 -12.86 -16.05 0.55
CA TYR A 395 -11.53 -16.25 1.10
C TYR A 395 -11.10 -17.73 1.22
N PRO A 396 -11.95 -18.69 1.59
CA PRO A 396 -11.56 -20.10 1.59
C PRO A 396 -11.16 -20.63 0.21
N ILE A 397 -11.75 -20.09 -0.87
CA ILE A 397 -11.41 -20.45 -2.26
C ILE A 397 -10.02 -19.89 -2.60
N TYR A 398 -9.78 -18.63 -2.24
CA TYR A 398 -8.47 -17.99 -2.37
C TYR A 398 -7.40 -18.73 -1.57
N TYR A 399 -7.66 -19.01 -0.29
CA TYR A 399 -6.76 -19.75 0.59
C TYR A 399 -6.32 -21.09 -0.02
N ARG A 400 -7.30 -21.87 -0.50
CA ARG A 400 -7.03 -23.14 -1.17
C ARG A 400 -6.17 -22.94 -2.43
N LEU A 401 -6.49 -21.96 -3.26
CA LEU A 401 -5.73 -21.67 -4.48
C LEU A 401 -4.26 -21.34 -4.14
N MET A 402 -4.06 -20.53 -3.10
CA MET A 402 -2.71 -20.14 -2.66
C MET A 402 -1.95 -21.28 -1.99
N THR A 403 -2.64 -22.14 -1.24
CA THR A 403 -2.04 -23.37 -0.68
C THR A 403 -1.51 -24.28 -1.78
N GLU A 404 -2.27 -24.42 -2.86
CA GLU A 404 -1.86 -25.24 -4.01
C GLU A 404 -0.69 -24.59 -4.80
N TRP A 405 -0.64 -23.25 -4.87
CA TRP A 405 0.50 -22.55 -5.46
C TRP A 405 1.78 -22.75 -4.65
N MET A 406 1.68 -22.75 -3.33
CA MET A 406 2.79 -22.88 -2.38
C MET A 406 3.16 -24.35 -2.06
N ASP A 407 2.44 -25.31 -2.60
CA ASP A 407 2.69 -26.71 -2.35
C ASP A 407 4.11 -27.10 -2.76
N THR A 408 4.91 -27.56 -1.80
CA THR A 408 6.30 -27.96 -2.03
C THR A 408 6.42 -29.11 -3.03
N ALA A 409 5.38 -29.96 -3.13
CA ALA A 409 5.33 -31.02 -4.15
C ALA A 409 5.27 -30.47 -5.58
N ALA A 410 4.89 -29.19 -5.76
CA ALA A 410 4.90 -28.50 -7.03
C ALA A 410 6.29 -27.94 -7.43
N THR A 411 7.25 -27.96 -6.51
CA THR A 411 8.60 -27.41 -6.71
C THR A 411 9.73 -28.40 -6.44
N THR A 412 9.42 -29.62 -6.02
CA THR A 412 10.39 -30.64 -5.63
C THR A 412 10.53 -31.75 -6.68
N LEU A 413 11.76 -32.12 -6.95
CA LEU A 413 12.13 -33.25 -7.81
C LEU A 413 12.96 -34.24 -7.00
N LEU A 414 12.76 -35.54 -7.26
CA LEU A 414 13.59 -36.62 -6.71
C LEU A 414 14.26 -37.39 -7.84
N PHE A 415 15.53 -37.70 -7.63
CA PHE A 415 16.39 -38.48 -8.50
C PHE A 415 17.06 -39.61 -7.74
#